data_fbac6956dd00de1a45f90d0ac2bfcc50
#
_entry.id   fbac6956dd00de1a45f90d0ac2bfcc50
#
_cell.length_a   1.000
_cell.length_b   1.000
_cell.length_c   1.000
_cell.angle_alpha   90.00
_cell.angle_beta   90.00
_cell.angle_gamma   90.00
#
_symmetry.space_group_name_H-M   'P 1'
#
loop_
_entity.id
_entity.type
_entity.pdbx_description
1 polymer ?
#
loop_
_entity_poly.entity_id
_entity_poly.type
_entity_poly.pdbx_seq_one_letter_code
_entity_poly.pdbx_strand_id
1 'polypeptide(L)'
;MTQIARYIFRIALAAFLACLVGLVGTIWVTQALRELDLITAKGQTVLVFLFITGLSLPTLVVVIAPVALFIAVVYALNRLNGDSELIVMSAAGMKPRAILRPFLTLAFAVSALVGFITIVVMPASFQELRDVITRVRGDFIANVVKEGQFTQLDNGITFHFRERGPGGALLGLFIQDRREAGKTKVYLAERGNAIDVDGGSYLALQNGSVHQQQKDSRDSSILTFERYTIDLAAFAPPDADTVYKPRERSTAQLLFPDKSEGYFKLQKGRFRAELHDRLSAWLYPLALVFIAFAALGDPRTTRQGRA
;
A
#
# COMPACT_ATOMS: atom_id res chain seq x y z
N MET A 1 30.86 24.43 2.61
CA MET A 1 30.86 24.04 1.19
C MET A 1 31.49 25.16 0.38
N THR A 2 32.46 24.84 -0.51
CA THR A 2 32.99 25.80 -1.49
C THR A 2 31.87 26.25 -2.44
N GLN A 3 32.04 27.40 -3.12
CA GLN A 3 31.03 27.90 -4.08
C GLN A 3 30.73 26.87 -5.17
N ILE A 4 31.74 26.19 -5.69
CA ILE A 4 31.63 25.13 -6.70
C ILE A 4 30.80 23.94 -6.14
N ALA A 5 31.12 23.50 -4.95
CA ALA A 5 30.35 22.40 -4.34
C ALA A 5 28.86 22.75 -4.14
N ARG A 6 28.56 24.01 -3.81
CA ARG A 6 27.16 24.48 -3.68
C ARG A 6 26.47 24.55 -5.05
N TYR A 7 27.19 24.94 -6.10
CA TYR A 7 26.70 24.95 -7.48
C TYR A 7 26.32 23.54 -7.93
N ILE A 8 27.24 22.58 -7.81
CA ILE A 8 26.99 21.17 -8.16
C ILE A 8 25.80 20.59 -7.36
N PHE A 9 25.77 20.88 -6.05
CA PHE A 9 24.67 20.43 -5.19
C PHE A 9 23.32 20.98 -5.65
N ARG A 10 23.24 22.26 -6.02
CA ARG A 10 21.99 22.87 -6.49
C ARG A 10 21.48 22.26 -7.80
N ILE A 11 22.38 21.97 -8.74
CA ILE A 11 22.02 21.31 -10.00
C ILE A 11 21.47 19.92 -9.71
N ALA A 12 22.18 19.12 -8.91
CA ALA A 12 21.76 17.76 -8.55
C ALA A 12 20.45 17.75 -7.76
N LEU A 13 20.29 18.67 -6.81
CA LEU A 13 19.06 18.79 -6.01
C LEU A 13 17.86 19.18 -6.89
N ALA A 14 18.01 20.16 -7.77
CA ALA A 14 16.92 20.58 -8.66
C ALA A 14 16.50 19.46 -9.60
N ALA A 15 17.47 18.74 -10.18
CA ALA A 15 17.20 17.58 -11.02
C ALA A 15 16.53 16.44 -10.22
N PHE A 16 17.00 16.18 -9.01
CA PHE A 16 16.41 15.18 -8.12
C PHE A 16 14.95 15.49 -7.80
N LEU A 17 14.66 16.72 -7.37
CA LEU A 17 13.30 17.13 -7.05
C LEU A 17 12.36 17.06 -8.27
N ALA A 18 12.84 17.51 -9.43
CA ALA A 18 12.07 17.44 -10.67
C ALA A 18 11.76 15.97 -11.06
N CYS A 19 12.76 15.08 -11.03
CA CYS A 19 12.57 13.66 -11.30
C CYS A 19 11.67 12.99 -10.28
N LEU A 20 11.88 13.26 -8.98
CA LEU A 20 11.08 12.67 -7.90
C LEU A 20 9.60 13.05 -8.05
N VAL A 21 9.32 14.35 -8.16
CA VAL A 21 7.93 14.84 -8.29
C VAL A 21 7.30 14.33 -9.58
N GLY A 22 8.03 14.36 -10.70
CA GLY A 22 7.53 13.86 -11.98
C GLY A 22 7.18 12.38 -11.93
N LEU A 23 8.10 11.52 -11.46
CA LEU A 23 7.89 10.07 -11.42
C LEU A 23 6.84 9.68 -10.38
N VAL A 24 6.93 10.19 -9.15
CA VAL A 24 5.95 9.92 -8.10
C VAL A 24 4.57 10.39 -8.51
N GLY A 25 4.48 11.63 -9.06
CA GLY A 25 3.21 12.19 -9.52
C GLY A 25 2.57 11.37 -10.64
N THR A 26 3.34 10.98 -11.64
CA THR A 26 2.84 10.16 -12.76
C THR A 26 2.32 8.80 -12.29
N ILE A 27 3.08 8.12 -11.43
CA ILE A 27 2.67 6.80 -10.91
C ILE A 27 1.47 6.95 -9.98
N TRP A 28 1.45 7.97 -9.12
CA TRP A 28 0.34 8.24 -8.22
C TRP A 28 -0.95 8.54 -8.98
N VAL A 29 -0.91 9.41 -9.99
CA VAL A 29 -2.07 9.70 -10.85
C VAL A 29 -2.56 8.43 -11.55
N THR A 30 -1.65 7.61 -12.07
CA THR A 30 -2.01 6.34 -12.73
C THR A 30 -2.70 5.37 -11.76
N GLN A 31 -2.21 5.27 -10.51
CA GLN A 31 -2.87 4.46 -9.47
C GLN A 31 -4.23 5.04 -9.10
N ALA A 32 -4.31 6.35 -8.90
CA ALA A 32 -5.55 7.04 -8.59
C ALA A 32 -6.62 6.81 -9.67
N LEU A 33 -6.25 6.90 -10.95
CA LEU A 33 -7.19 6.64 -12.07
C LEU A 33 -7.71 5.20 -12.09
N ARG A 34 -6.91 4.21 -11.74
CA ARG A 34 -7.35 2.81 -11.67
C ARG A 34 -8.37 2.56 -10.55
N GLU A 35 -8.29 3.32 -9.49
CA GLU A 35 -9.19 3.19 -8.35
C GLU A 35 -10.47 4.03 -8.48
N LEU A 36 -10.54 4.95 -9.46
CA LEU A 36 -11.73 5.77 -9.73
C LEU A 36 -12.96 4.92 -10.05
N ASP A 37 -12.81 3.81 -10.79
CA ASP A 37 -13.90 2.91 -11.11
C ASP A 37 -14.54 2.29 -9.86
N LEU A 38 -13.74 2.10 -8.80
CA LEU A 38 -14.21 1.58 -7.52
C LEU A 38 -15.01 2.62 -6.72
N ILE A 39 -14.76 3.92 -6.94
CA ILE A 39 -15.43 5.01 -6.21
C ILE A 39 -16.79 5.30 -6.81
N THR A 40 -16.86 5.39 -8.15
CA THR A 40 -18.12 5.62 -8.87
C THR A 40 -19.14 4.52 -8.56
N ALA A 41 -18.66 3.28 -8.34
CA ALA A 41 -19.51 2.16 -7.95
C ALA A 41 -19.93 2.18 -6.46
N LYS A 42 -19.22 2.92 -5.58
CA LYS A 42 -19.40 2.83 -4.11
C LYS A 42 -19.96 4.09 -3.46
N GLY A 43 -20.22 5.17 -4.20
CA GLY A 43 -20.81 6.41 -3.64
C GLY A 43 -19.95 7.10 -2.57
N GLN A 44 -18.65 6.82 -2.50
CA GLN A 44 -17.76 7.39 -1.50
C GLN A 44 -17.32 8.81 -1.85
N THR A 45 -17.08 9.63 -0.82
CA THR A 45 -16.63 11.00 -0.99
C THR A 45 -15.22 11.06 -1.59
N VAL A 46 -14.99 11.97 -2.56
CA VAL A 46 -13.68 12.21 -3.21
C VAL A 46 -12.56 12.45 -2.18
N LEU A 47 -12.89 13.02 -1.03
CA LEU A 47 -11.94 13.28 0.06
C LEU A 47 -11.38 11.99 0.69
N VAL A 48 -12.24 10.99 0.93
CA VAL A 48 -11.83 9.67 1.45
C VAL A 48 -10.90 8.97 0.46
N PHE A 49 -11.22 9.09 -0.82
CA PHE A 49 -10.38 8.56 -1.87
C PHE A 49 -8.98 9.19 -1.93
N LEU A 50 -8.90 10.54 -1.93
CA LEU A 50 -7.61 11.23 -1.90
C LEU A 50 -6.80 10.88 -0.66
N PHE A 51 -7.46 10.66 0.47
CA PHE A 51 -6.81 10.23 1.70
C PHE A 51 -6.24 8.81 1.57
N ILE A 52 -7.02 7.85 1.09
CA ILE A 52 -6.59 6.46 0.89
C ILE A 52 -5.43 6.39 -0.13
N THR A 53 -5.56 7.05 -1.28
CA THR A 53 -4.50 7.06 -2.30
C THR A 53 -3.27 7.85 -1.84
N GLY A 54 -3.46 8.89 -1.01
CA GLY A 54 -2.38 9.66 -0.40
C GLY A 54 -1.54 8.83 0.58
N LEU A 55 -2.15 7.89 1.32
CA LEU A 55 -1.46 6.98 2.22
C LEU A 55 -0.50 6.01 1.48
N SER A 56 -0.63 5.84 0.18
CA SER A 56 0.30 5.05 -0.64
C SER A 56 1.56 5.84 -1.06
N LEU A 57 1.54 7.18 -1.01
CA LEU A 57 2.65 8.03 -1.43
C LEU A 57 3.98 7.73 -0.74
N PRO A 58 4.05 7.48 0.58
CA PRO A 58 5.32 7.15 1.25
C PRO A 58 6.01 5.94 0.62
N THR A 59 5.26 4.91 0.26
CA THR A 59 5.80 3.71 -0.38
C THR A 59 6.38 4.03 -1.77
N LEU A 60 5.71 4.88 -2.55
CA LEU A 60 6.21 5.31 -3.86
C LEU A 60 7.51 6.11 -3.72
N VAL A 61 7.57 7.01 -2.75
CA VAL A 61 8.77 7.80 -2.49
C VAL A 61 9.96 6.92 -2.14
N VAL A 62 9.78 5.91 -1.27
CA VAL A 62 10.86 4.99 -0.88
C VAL A 62 11.47 4.27 -2.09
N VAL A 63 10.62 3.81 -3.02
CA VAL A 63 11.07 3.06 -4.21
C VAL A 63 11.66 3.98 -5.26
N ILE A 64 11.08 5.15 -5.46
CA ILE A 64 11.43 6.06 -6.56
C ILE A 64 12.61 6.98 -6.20
N ALA A 65 12.75 7.39 -4.93
CA ALA A 65 13.79 8.36 -4.55
C ALA A 65 15.22 7.90 -4.88
N PRO A 66 15.64 6.64 -4.66
CA PRO A 66 16.98 6.19 -5.07
C PRO A 66 17.20 6.29 -6.58
N VAL A 67 16.19 5.92 -7.36
CA VAL A 67 16.24 5.96 -8.84
C VAL A 67 16.26 7.42 -9.34
N ALA A 68 15.42 8.27 -8.77
CA ALA A 68 15.39 9.70 -9.10
C ALA A 68 16.74 10.39 -8.78
N LEU A 69 17.37 10.01 -7.65
CA LEU A 69 18.70 10.49 -7.29
C LEU A 69 19.77 10.02 -8.28
N PHE A 70 19.72 8.74 -8.68
CA PHE A 70 20.64 8.23 -9.71
C PHE A 70 20.53 9.02 -11.02
N ILE A 71 19.31 9.21 -11.51
CA ILE A 71 19.05 10.00 -12.74
C ILE A 71 19.57 11.43 -12.58
N ALA A 72 19.34 12.06 -11.42
CA ALA A 72 19.78 13.41 -11.14
C ALA A 72 21.30 13.55 -11.12
N VAL A 73 22.01 12.57 -10.55
CA VAL A 73 23.49 12.55 -10.54
C VAL A 73 24.03 12.33 -11.93
N VAL A 74 23.46 11.39 -12.70
CA VAL A 74 23.81 11.16 -14.11
C VAL A 74 23.60 12.43 -14.94
N TYR A 75 22.45 13.08 -14.79
CA TYR A 75 22.16 14.34 -15.46
C TYR A 75 23.18 15.45 -15.11
N ALA A 76 23.45 15.62 -13.80
CA ALA A 76 24.40 16.66 -13.36
C ALA A 76 25.80 16.38 -13.86
N LEU A 77 26.29 15.14 -13.82
CA LEU A 77 27.62 14.78 -14.34
C LEU A 77 27.72 14.94 -15.86
N ASN A 78 26.67 14.52 -16.59
CA ASN A 78 26.64 14.72 -18.05
C ASN A 78 26.64 16.21 -18.43
N ARG A 79 25.90 17.04 -17.71
CA ARG A 79 25.89 18.49 -17.91
C ARG A 79 27.27 19.08 -17.65
N LEU A 80 27.90 18.78 -16.52
CA LEU A 80 29.24 19.25 -16.17
C LEU A 80 30.31 18.81 -17.19
N ASN A 81 30.16 17.60 -17.74
CA ASN A 81 31.02 17.10 -18.82
C ASN A 81 30.75 17.82 -20.16
N GLY A 82 29.47 17.99 -20.51
CA GLY A 82 29.06 18.68 -21.75
C GLY A 82 29.52 20.14 -21.83
N ASP A 83 29.43 20.83 -20.71
CA ASP A 83 29.87 22.22 -20.56
C ASP A 83 31.40 22.32 -20.32
N SER A 84 32.15 21.19 -20.39
CA SER A 84 33.60 21.09 -20.12
C SER A 84 34.02 21.57 -18.72
N GLU A 85 33.08 21.75 -17.80
CA GLU A 85 33.35 22.23 -16.44
C GLU A 85 34.18 21.22 -15.63
N LEU A 86 33.94 19.92 -15.81
CA LEU A 86 34.71 18.86 -15.15
C LEU A 86 36.21 18.89 -15.58
N ILE A 87 36.50 19.19 -16.85
CA ILE A 87 37.87 19.32 -17.36
C ILE A 87 38.55 20.53 -16.71
N VAL A 88 37.86 21.69 -16.67
CA VAL A 88 38.38 22.92 -16.06
C VAL A 88 38.64 22.73 -14.57
N MET A 89 37.71 22.07 -13.83
CA MET A 89 37.88 21.75 -12.42
C MET A 89 39.09 20.83 -12.18
N SER A 90 39.27 19.81 -13.03
CA SER A 90 40.42 18.91 -12.95
C SER A 90 41.73 19.59 -13.28
N ALA A 91 41.76 20.46 -14.31
CA ALA A 91 42.93 21.26 -14.66
C ALA A 91 43.32 22.26 -13.56
N ALA A 92 42.34 22.76 -12.81
CA ALA A 92 42.56 23.57 -11.62
C ALA A 92 43.04 22.79 -10.39
N GLY A 93 43.34 21.47 -10.53
CA GLY A 93 43.84 20.61 -9.46
C GLY A 93 42.78 20.09 -8.48
N MET A 94 41.49 20.18 -8.82
CA MET A 94 40.43 19.68 -7.97
C MET A 94 40.42 18.16 -7.99
N LYS A 95 40.54 17.55 -6.79
CA LYS A 95 40.52 16.09 -6.66
C LYS A 95 39.11 15.52 -6.93
N PRO A 96 38.98 14.33 -7.54
CA PRO A 96 37.68 13.68 -7.78
C PRO A 96 36.80 13.57 -6.53
N ARG A 97 37.43 13.35 -5.35
CA ARG A 97 36.71 13.33 -4.06
C ARG A 97 36.05 14.66 -3.71
N ALA A 98 36.59 15.79 -4.17
CA ALA A 98 35.97 17.10 -3.93
C ALA A 98 34.73 17.30 -4.81
N ILE A 99 34.73 16.75 -6.01
CA ILE A 99 33.57 16.75 -6.94
C ILE A 99 32.50 15.77 -6.44
N LEU A 100 32.87 14.62 -5.85
CA LEU A 100 31.96 13.63 -5.30
C LEU A 100 31.21 14.13 -4.04
N ARG A 101 31.86 14.95 -3.20
CA ARG A 101 31.29 15.42 -1.92
C ARG A 101 29.88 16.00 -2.02
N PRO A 102 29.52 16.92 -2.93
CA PRO A 102 28.18 17.46 -3.04
C PRO A 102 27.12 16.38 -3.38
N PHE A 103 27.47 15.40 -4.20
CA PHE A 103 26.57 14.27 -4.50
C PHE A 103 26.39 13.35 -3.28
N LEU A 104 27.45 13.08 -2.51
CA LEU A 104 27.33 12.32 -1.29
C LEU A 104 26.53 13.04 -0.22
N THR A 105 26.64 14.37 -0.08
CA THR A 105 25.80 15.11 0.87
C THR A 105 24.31 14.98 0.51
N LEU A 106 23.98 15.06 -0.78
CA LEU A 106 22.61 14.83 -1.26
C LEU A 106 22.18 13.37 -1.02
N ALA A 107 23.07 12.40 -1.33
CA ALA A 107 22.80 10.98 -1.12
C ALA A 107 22.52 10.67 0.35
N PHE A 108 23.29 11.21 1.28
CA PHE A 108 23.04 11.04 2.73
C PHE A 108 21.69 11.65 3.15
N ALA A 109 21.35 12.83 2.64
CA ALA A 109 20.06 13.46 2.92
C ALA A 109 18.88 12.59 2.41
N VAL A 110 18.99 12.06 1.18
CA VAL A 110 17.97 11.18 0.60
C VAL A 110 17.94 9.83 1.33
N SER A 111 19.09 9.27 1.71
CA SER A 111 19.17 8.04 2.51
C SER A 111 18.50 8.21 3.88
N ALA A 112 18.74 9.31 4.55
CA ALA A 112 18.09 9.63 5.82
C ALA A 112 16.57 9.78 5.65
N LEU A 113 16.13 10.44 4.56
CA LEU A 113 14.71 10.57 4.22
C LEU A 113 14.08 9.19 3.96
N VAL A 114 14.68 8.38 3.10
CA VAL A 114 14.20 7.02 2.78
C VAL A 114 14.15 6.17 4.05
N GLY A 115 15.19 6.18 4.87
CA GLY A 115 15.24 5.45 6.14
C GLY A 115 14.12 5.88 7.10
N PHE A 116 13.92 7.20 7.26
CA PHE A 116 12.85 7.73 8.10
C PHE A 116 11.47 7.31 7.60
N ILE A 117 11.22 7.44 6.30
CA ILE A 117 9.93 7.04 5.72
C ILE A 117 9.71 5.54 5.91
N THR A 118 10.70 4.71 5.66
CA THR A 118 10.58 3.25 5.74
C THR A 118 10.37 2.75 7.17
N ILE A 119 11.05 3.36 8.15
CA ILE A 119 11.02 2.90 9.54
C ILE A 119 9.78 3.42 10.28
N VAL A 120 9.35 4.67 9.99
CA VAL A 120 8.33 5.37 10.77
C VAL A 120 7.05 5.61 9.98
N VAL A 121 7.16 6.27 8.82
CA VAL A 121 5.97 6.75 8.09
C VAL A 121 5.22 5.61 7.42
N MET A 122 5.93 4.70 6.76
CA MET A 122 5.33 3.61 5.99
C MET A 122 4.48 2.65 6.86
N PRO A 123 4.96 2.15 8.02
CA PRO A 123 4.13 1.32 8.89
C PRO A 123 2.89 2.05 9.40
N ALA A 124 3.03 3.31 9.82
CA ALA A 124 1.91 4.13 10.29
C ALA A 124 0.87 4.35 9.19
N SER A 125 1.31 4.65 7.96
CA SER A 125 0.42 4.81 6.81
C SER A 125 -0.35 3.52 6.49
N PHE A 126 0.29 2.36 6.55
CA PHE A 126 -0.38 1.08 6.30
C PHE A 126 -1.35 0.69 7.42
N GLN A 127 -1.04 0.99 8.68
CA GLN A 127 -1.96 0.78 9.79
C GLN A 127 -3.21 1.64 9.62
N GLU A 128 -3.04 2.94 9.38
CA GLU A 128 -4.16 3.86 9.15
C GLU A 128 -4.99 3.44 7.93
N LEU A 129 -4.32 3.06 6.83
CA LEU A 129 -5.00 2.56 5.64
C LEU A 129 -5.87 1.32 5.96
N ARG A 130 -5.33 0.40 6.77
CA ARG A 130 -6.07 -0.79 7.18
C ARG A 130 -7.26 -0.43 8.06
N ASP A 131 -7.07 0.47 9.02
CA ASP A 131 -8.13 0.91 9.94
C ASP A 131 -9.26 1.61 9.18
N VAL A 132 -8.91 2.49 8.23
CA VAL A 132 -9.90 3.13 7.34
C VAL A 132 -10.65 2.08 6.50
N ILE A 133 -9.94 1.14 5.88
CA ILE A 133 -10.57 0.06 5.10
C ILE A 133 -11.47 -0.81 5.98
N THR A 134 -11.07 -1.07 7.22
CA THR A 134 -11.87 -1.88 8.16
C THR A 134 -13.12 -1.14 8.62
N ARG A 135 -13.02 0.16 8.93
CA ARG A 135 -14.18 1.00 9.27
C ARG A 135 -15.17 1.11 8.10
N VAL A 136 -14.65 1.28 6.89
CA VAL A 136 -15.47 1.34 5.65
C VAL A 136 -16.07 -0.03 5.29
N ARG A 137 -15.53 -1.14 5.80
CA ARG A 137 -16.04 -2.50 5.52
C ARG A 137 -17.41 -2.80 6.13
N GLY A 138 -17.83 -2.12 7.19
CA GLY A 138 -19.21 -2.20 7.67
C GLY A 138 -20.20 -1.81 6.59
N ASP A 139 -19.92 -0.72 5.87
CA ASP A 139 -20.68 -0.28 4.69
C ASP A 139 -20.38 -1.13 3.44
N PHE A 140 -19.28 -1.91 3.46
CA PHE A 140 -18.75 -2.61 2.29
C PHE A 140 -19.65 -3.75 1.81
N ILE A 141 -20.24 -4.55 2.70
CA ILE A 141 -21.14 -5.65 2.31
C ILE A 141 -22.40 -5.09 1.67
N ALA A 142 -22.91 -3.96 2.20
CA ALA A 142 -24.05 -3.30 1.62
C ALA A 142 -23.77 -2.68 0.24
N ASN A 143 -22.51 -2.33 -0.07
CA ASN A 143 -22.14 -1.58 -1.28
C ASN A 143 -21.38 -2.40 -2.34
N VAL A 144 -20.76 -3.53 -1.97
CA VAL A 144 -19.96 -4.37 -2.91
C VAL A 144 -20.81 -5.38 -3.65
N VAL A 145 -21.88 -5.85 -3.04
CA VAL A 145 -22.75 -6.84 -3.66
C VAL A 145 -23.68 -6.15 -4.66
N LYS A 146 -23.59 -6.54 -5.95
CA LYS A 146 -24.44 -6.02 -7.00
C LYS A 146 -25.82 -6.65 -6.95
N GLU A 147 -26.86 -5.85 -7.25
CA GLU A 147 -28.25 -6.31 -7.34
C GLU A 147 -28.38 -7.47 -8.33
N GLY A 148 -29.11 -8.49 -7.92
CA GLY A 148 -29.43 -9.64 -8.77
C GLY A 148 -28.24 -10.56 -9.08
N GLN A 149 -27.05 -10.35 -8.49
CA GLN A 149 -25.86 -11.16 -8.75
C GLN A 149 -25.42 -11.92 -7.51
N PHE A 150 -24.97 -13.17 -7.70
CA PHE A 150 -24.28 -13.92 -6.67
C PHE A 150 -22.84 -13.46 -6.58
N THR A 151 -22.49 -12.90 -5.43
CA THR A 151 -21.12 -12.43 -5.15
C THR A 151 -20.47 -13.40 -4.17
N GLN A 152 -19.40 -14.04 -4.58
CA GLN A 152 -18.61 -14.88 -3.70
C GLN A 152 -17.60 -14.00 -2.98
N LEU A 153 -17.71 -13.95 -1.65
CA LEU A 153 -16.74 -13.31 -0.78
C LEU A 153 -15.60 -14.30 -0.48
N ASP A 154 -14.39 -13.74 -0.26
CA ASP A 154 -13.15 -14.52 -0.06
C ASP A 154 -13.32 -15.48 1.08
N ASN A 155 -13.75 -16.31 1.52
CA ASN A 155 -13.87 -17.19 2.70
C ASN A 155 -15.02 -18.20 2.64
N GLY A 156 -15.49 -18.56 1.46
CA GLY A 156 -16.56 -19.54 1.32
C GLY A 156 -17.94 -19.00 1.70
N ILE A 157 -18.12 -17.69 1.66
CA ILE A 157 -19.41 -17.03 1.81
C ILE A 157 -19.89 -16.59 0.43
N THR A 158 -21.14 -16.96 0.10
CA THR A 158 -21.83 -16.46 -1.10
C THR A 158 -22.97 -15.57 -0.67
N PHE A 159 -22.99 -14.35 -1.19
CA PHE A 159 -23.99 -13.35 -0.88
C PHE A 159 -24.78 -12.98 -2.13
N HIS A 160 -26.11 -12.85 -2.00
CA HIS A 160 -26.99 -12.40 -3.05
C HIS A 160 -28.15 -11.61 -2.46
N PHE A 161 -28.59 -10.57 -3.14
CA PHE A 161 -29.87 -9.90 -2.89
C PHE A 161 -30.52 -9.54 -4.21
N ARG A 162 -31.84 -9.54 -4.23
CA ARG A 162 -32.60 -9.33 -5.45
C ARG A 162 -32.58 -7.86 -5.89
N GLU A 163 -32.93 -6.96 -4.99
CA GLU A 163 -33.05 -5.52 -5.26
C GLU A 163 -32.88 -4.67 -4.00
N ARG A 164 -32.62 -3.38 -4.16
CA ARG A 164 -32.57 -2.43 -3.04
C ARG A 164 -33.94 -1.77 -2.86
N GLY A 165 -34.44 -1.85 -1.65
CA GLY A 165 -35.66 -1.17 -1.24
C GLY A 165 -35.41 0.23 -0.65
N PRO A 166 -36.47 0.95 -0.27
CA PRO A 166 -36.40 2.25 0.38
C PRO A 166 -35.54 2.23 1.65
N GLY A 167 -34.72 3.28 1.84
CA GLY A 167 -33.85 3.39 3.00
C GLY A 167 -32.60 2.50 2.96
N GLY A 168 -32.22 1.98 1.77
CA GLY A 168 -31.04 1.12 1.62
C GLY A 168 -31.26 -0.33 2.05
N ALA A 169 -32.49 -0.74 2.33
CA ALA A 169 -32.83 -2.12 2.67
C ALA A 169 -32.50 -3.06 1.51
N LEU A 170 -31.95 -4.21 1.83
CA LEU A 170 -31.72 -5.29 0.86
C LEU A 170 -32.94 -6.22 0.85
N LEU A 171 -33.50 -6.49 -0.34
CA LEU A 171 -34.70 -7.33 -0.51
C LEU A 171 -34.31 -8.65 -1.17
N GLY A 172 -34.92 -9.75 -0.69
CA GLY A 172 -34.69 -11.09 -1.22
C GLY A 172 -33.26 -11.57 -1.00
N LEU A 173 -32.83 -11.60 0.27
CA LEU A 173 -31.47 -11.98 0.65
C LEU A 173 -31.26 -13.48 0.65
N PHE A 174 -30.11 -13.86 0.15
CA PHE A 174 -29.54 -15.21 0.25
C PHE A 174 -28.08 -15.09 0.69
N ILE A 175 -27.76 -15.75 1.80
CA ILE A 175 -26.38 -15.82 2.32
C ILE A 175 -26.06 -17.28 2.56
N GLN A 176 -25.01 -17.79 1.91
CA GLN A 176 -24.50 -19.14 2.15
C GLN A 176 -23.14 -19.07 2.82
N ASP A 177 -23.00 -19.75 3.95
CA ASP A 177 -21.74 -19.84 4.72
C ASP A 177 -21.23 -21.28 4.72
N ARG A 178 -20.05 -21.51 4.15
CA ARG A 178 -19.35 -22.79 4.06
C ARG A 178 -18.00 -22.79 4.78
N ARG A 179 -17.79 -21.89 5.73
CA ARG A 179 -16.50 -21.75 6.43
C ARG A 179 -16.19 -22.89 7.38
N GLU A 180 -17.22 -23.45 8.02
CA GLU A 180 -17.07 -24.64 8.85
C GLU A 180 -16.96 -25.87 7.95
N ALA A 181 -15.85 -26.62 8.07
CA ALA A 181 -15.67 -27.87 7.33
C ALA A 181 -16.81 -28.85 7.66
N GLY A 182 -17.54 -29.29 6.62
CA GLY A 182 -18.66 -30.24 6.78
C GLY A 182 -19.98 -29.61 7.16
N LYS A 183 -20.11 -28.30 7.37
CA LYS A 183 -21.37 -27.62 7.63
C LYS A 183 -21.63 -26.52 6.63
N THR A 184 -22.86 -26.47 6.12
CA THR A 184 -23.34 -25.38 5.27
C THR A 184 -24.51 -24.70 5.96
N LYS A 185 -24.43 -23.39 6.19
CA LYS A 185 -25.54 -22.58 6.68
C LYS A 185 -26.05 -21.69 5.57
N VAL A 186 -27.33 -21.69 5.32
CA VAL A 186 -27.98 -20.84 4.32
C VAL A 186 -29.01 -19.98 5.03
N TYR A 187 -28.86 -18.67 4.91
CA TYR A 187 -29.79 -17.68 5.43
C TYR A 187 -30.61 -17.15 4.28
N LEU A 188 -31.93 -17.21 4.40
CA LEU A 188 -32.90 -16.65 3.48
C LEU A 188 -33.70 -15.60 4.23
N ALA A 189 -33.87 -14.40 3.69
CA ALA A 189 -34.69 -13.37 4.31
C ALA A 189 -35.36 -12.49 3.26
N GLU A 190 -36.59 -12.07 3.57
CA GLU A 190 -37.30 -11.14 2.70
C GLU A 190 -36.65 -9.77 2.70
N ARG A 191 -36.14 -9.33 3.86
CA ARG A 191 -35.54 -8.00 4.03
C ARG A 191 -34.33 -8.06 4.97
N GLY A 192 -33.32 -7.24 4.68
CA GLY A 192 -32.19 -7.03 5.55
C GLY A 192 -31.77 -5.57 5.56
N ASN A 193 -31.45 -5.06 6.75
CA ASN A 193 -30.91 -3.72 6.94
C ASN A 193 -29.56 -3.81 7.63
N ALA A 194 -28.56 -3.13 7.09
CA ALA A 194 -27.32 -2.92 7.82
C ALA A 194 -27.55 -1.89 8.93
N ILE A 195 -27.17 -2.22 10.15
CA ILE A 195 -27.26 -1.36 11.31
C ILE A 195 -25.91 -1.32 12.01
N ASP A 196 -25.48 -0.12 12.39
CA ASP A 196 -24.28 0.08 13.19
C ASP A 196 -24.67 0.36 14.64
N VAL A 197 -24.23 -0.48 15.56
CA VAL A 197 -24.50 -0.37 16.98
C VAL A 197 -23.19 -0.56 17.74
N ASP A 198 -22.85 0.37 18.62
CA ASP A 198 -21.67 0.32 19.51
C ASP A 198 -20.34 0.02 18.78
N GLY A 199 -20.17 0.53 17.54
CA GLY A 199 -18.97 0.34 16.74
C GLY A 199 -18.88 -1.02 16.04
N GLY A 200 -19.92 -1.87 16.13
CA GLY A 200 -20.08 -3.10 15.36
C GLY A 200 -21.11 -2.94 14.26
N SER A 201 -20.85 -3.51 13.09
CA SER A 201 -21.77 -3.53 11.97
C SER A 201 -22.54 -4.83 11.94
N TYR A 202 -23.87 -4.75 11.98
CA TYR A 202 -24.78 -5.90 12.00
C TYR A 202 -25.72 -5.86 10.80
N LEU A 203 -26.12 -7.05 10.33
CA LEU A 203 -27.16 -7.21 9.34
C LEU A 203 -28.43 -7.74 10.03
N ALA A 204 -29.44 -6.88 10.19
CA ALA A 204 -30.73 -7.25 10.73
C ALA A 204 -31.59 -7.84 9.61
N LEU A 205 -31.85 -9.13 9.66
CA LEU A 205 -32.72 -9.88 8.77
C LEU A 205 -34.15 -9.90 9.30
N GLN A 206 -35.12 -9.80 8.39
CA GLN A 206 -36.55 -9.85 8.72
C GLN A 206 -37.25 -10.87 7.84
N ASN A 207 -38.15 -11.64 8.46
CA ASN A 207 -38.96 -12.65 7.82
C ASN A 207 -38.14 -13.67 7.02
N GLY A 208 -37.57 -14.64 7.68
CA GLY A 208 -36.66 -15.55 7.00
C GLY A 208 -36.50 -16.91 7.67
N SER A 209 -35.55 -17.66 7.12
CA SER A 209 -35.19 -18.99 7.64
C SER A 209 -33.68 -19.21 7.54
N VAL A 210 -33.15 -19.94 8.49
CA VAL A 210 -31.78 -20.49 8.49
C VAL A 210 -31.87 -21.98 8.22
N HIS A 211 -31.24 -22.43 7.18
CA HIS A 211 -31.09 -23.85 6.84
C HIS A 211 -29.68 -24.28 7.18
N GLN A 212 -29.52 -25.23 8.06
CA GLN A 212 -28.24 -25.81 8.42
C GLN A 212 -28.18 -27.25 7.94
N GLN A 213 -27.20 -27.57 7.11
CA GLN A 213 -26.96 -28.91 6.58
C GLN A 213 -25.55 -29.38 7.00
N GLN A 214 -25.48 -30.59 7.53
CA GLN A 214 -24.23 -31.25 7.87
C GLN A 214 -23.92 -32.32 6.83
N LYS A 215 -22.67 -32.37 6.33
CA LYS A 215 -22.27 -33.18 5.17
C LYS A 215 -22.42 -34.71 5.43
N ASP A 216 -22.30 -35.13 6.69
CA ASP A 216 -22.32 -36.56 7.07
C ASP A 216 -23.64 -37.01 7.70
N SER A 217 -24.61 -36.11 7.89
CA SER A 217 -25.92 -36.47 8.39
C SER A 217 -27.01 -36.02 7.40
N ARG A 218 -28.06 -36.89 7.29
CA ARG A 218 -29.28 -36.53 6.54
C ARG A 218 -30.14 -35.49 7.29
N ASP A 219 -29.71 -35.07 8.48
CA ASP A 219 -30.45 -34.11 9.30
C ASP A 219 -30.16 -32.68 8.81
N SER A 220 -31.16 -32.06 8.22
CA SER A 220 -31.21 -30.64 7.97
C SER A 220 -32.07 -29.97 9.04
N SER A 221 -31.53 -28.99 9.72
CA SER A 221 -32.28 -28.14 10.65
C SER A 221 -32.72 -26.88 9.95
N ILE A 222 -34.01 -26.56 10.06
CA ILE A 222 -34.58 -25.32 9.51
C ILE A 222 -35.15 -24.54 10.71
N LEU A 223 -34.61 -23.30 10.87
CA LEU A 223 -35.10 -22.35 11.87
C LEU A 223 -35.74 -21.18 11.14
N THR A 224 -37.03 -20.95 11.38
CA THR A 224 -37.73 -19.75 10.88
C THR A 224 -37.70 -18.65 11.93
N PHE A 225 -37.53 -17.40 11.47
CA PHE A 225 -37.43 -16.23 12.34
C PHE A 225 -38.20 -15.04 11.76
N GLU A 226 -38.74 -14.22 12.62
CA GLU A 226 -39.29 -12.91 12.26
C GLU A 226 -38.17 -11.87 12.18
N ARG A 227 -37.18 -11.90 13.12
CA ARG A 227 -36.01 -11.07 13.15
C ARG A 227 -34.79 -11.91 13.53
N TYR A 228 -33.72 -11.73 12.84
CA TYR A 228 -32.44 -12.37 13.11
C TYR A 228 -31.31 -11.40 12.81
N THR A 229 -30.38 -11.25 13.74
CA THR A 229 -29.26 -10.33 13.57
C THR A 229 -27.99 -11.14 13.34
N ILE A 230 -27.29 -10.82 12.28
CA ILE A 230 -26.01 -11.42 11.94
C ILE A 230 -24.93 -10.35 12.12
N ASP A 231 -23.91 -10.69 12.87
CA ASP A 231 -22.72 -9.86 12.97
C ASP A 231 -21.96 -9.89 11.63
N LEU A 232 -21.83 -8.72 10.98
CA LEU A 232 -21.10 -8.60 9.73
C LEU A 232 -19.59 -8.82 9.92
N ALA A 233 -19.08 -8.58 11.13
CA ALA A 233 -17.71 -8.95 11.47
C ALA A 233 -17.49 -10.47 11.40
N ALA A 234 -18.52 -11.28 11.68
CA ALA A 234 -18.46 -12.72 11.50
C ALA A 234 -18.27 -13.15 10.03
N PHE A 235 -18.62 -12.32 9.07
CA PHE A 235 -18.38 -12.56 7.65
C PHE A 235 -17.04 -12.00 7.16
N ALA A 236 -16.35 -11.21 7.98
CA ALA A 236 -14.97 -10.86 7.71
C ALA A 236 -14.09 -12.12 7.76
N PRO A 237 -13.00 -12.21 6.98
CA PRO A 237 -12.04 -13.28 7.13
C PRO A 237 -11.64 -13.42 8.60
N PRO A 238 -11.53 -14.66 9.15
CA PRO A 238 -11.10 -14.86 10.53
C PRO A 238 -9.75 -14.24 10.87
N ASP A 239 -8.97 -13.90 9.85
CA ASP A 239 -7.71 -13.13 9.94
C ASP A 239 -7.92 -11.60 9.83
N ALA A 240 -9.16 -11.12 9.68
CA ALA A 240 -9.46 -9.68 9.64
C ALA A 240 -9.37 -9.04 11.03
N ASP A 241 -9.52 -9.82 12.09
CA ASP A 241 -9.27 -9.39 13.45
C ASP A 241 -7.75 -9.33 13.68
N THR A 242 -7.24 -8.09 13.60
CA THR A 242 -6.02 -7.65 14.27
C THR A 242 -4.66 -8.24 13.87
N VAL A 243 -4.55 -9.18 12.95
CA VAL A 243 -3.23 -9.66 12.53
C VAL A 243 -2.66 -8.75 11.45
N TYR A 244 -1.87 -7.76 11.88
CA TYR A 244 -1.13 -6.92 10.95
C TYR A 244 -0.15 -7.73 10.10
N LYS A 245 -0.17 -7.52 8.79
CA LYS A 245 0.82 -8.09 7.87
C LYS A 245 2.21 -7.52 8.20
N PRO A 246 3.32 -8.20 7.83
CA PRO A 246 4.67 -7.72 8.13
C PRO A 246 4.91 -6.25 7.76
N ARG A 247 4.36 -5.76 6.63
CA ARG A 247 4.48 -4.36 6.18
C ARG A 247 3.73 -3.35 7.04
N GLU A 248 2.67 -3.78 7.71
CA GLU A 248 1.82 -2.95 8.57
C GLU A 248 2.39 -2.87 9.99
N ARG A 249 3.29 -3.77 10.37
CA ARG A 249 3.89 -3.81 11.71
C ARG A 249 4.96 -2.75 11.88
N SER A 250 5.05 -2.20 13.10
CA SER A 250 6.14 -1.29 13.43
C SER A 250 7.49 -2.02 13.32
N THR A 251 8.56 -1.26 13.06
CA THR A 251 9.91 -1.85 12.97
C THR A 251 10.34 -2.52 14.27
N ALA A 252 9.88 -2.02 15.43
CA ALA A 252 10.13 -2.67 16.73
C ALA A 252 9.44 -4.04 16.82
N GLN A 253 8.21 -4.17 16.35
CA GLN A 253 7.48 -5.45 16.30
C GLN A 253 8.11 -6.47 15.33
N LEU A 254 8.78 -5.99 14.28
CA LEU A 254 9.54 -6.85 13.37
C LEU A 254 10.87 -7.32 13.99
N LEU A 255 11.50 -6.45 14.78
CA LEU A 255 12.77 -6.77 15.46
C LEU A 255 12.56 -7.75 16.62
N PHE A 256 11.47 -7.56 17.37
CA PHE A 256 11.08 -8.38 18.53
C PHE A 256 9.68 -9.00 18.31
N PRO A 257 9.54 -9.97 17.37
CA PRO A 257 8.25 -10.56 17.08
C PRO A 257 7.79 -11.46 18.22
N ASP A 258 6.50 -11.47 18.48
CA ASP A 258 5.91 -12.45 19.39
C ASP A 258 5.96 -13.85 18.75
N LYS A 259 6.81 -14.70 19.32
CA LYS A 259 7.03 -16.07 18.83
C LYS A 259 5.86 -17.01 19.11
N SER A 260 4.94 -16.63 19.99
CA SER A 260 3.75 -17.42 20.33
C SER A 260 2.68 -17.32 19.23
N GLU A 261 2.69 -16.22 18.48
CA GLU A 261 1.70 -15.91 17.46
C GLU A 261 1.73 -16.92 16.30
N GLY A 262 0.57 -17.54 16.01
CA GLY A 262 0.43 -18.55 14.94
C GLY A 262 0.81 -18.00 13.56
N TYR A 263 0.44 -16.76 13.26
CA TYR A 263 0.76 -16.09 12.00
C TYR A 263 2.28 -15.89 11.82
N PHE A 264 3.00 -15.53 12.88
CA PHE A 264 4.46 -15.44 12.83
C PHE A 264 5.10 -16.79 12.52
N LYS A 265 4.61 -17.89 13.14
CA LYS A 265 5.14 -19.25 12.89
C LYS A 265 5.00 -19.67 11.45
N LEU A 266 3.88 -19.34 10.81
CA LEU A 266 3.60 -19.66 9.41
C LEU A 266 4.40 -18.78 8.42
N GLN A 267 4.70 -17.54 8.78
CA GLN A 267 5.25 -16.55 7.85
C GLN A 267 6.62 -15.97 8.26
N LYS A 268 7.42 -16.70 9.03
CA LYS A 268 8.75 -16.25 9.50
C LYS A 268 9.63 -15.65 8.40
N GLY A 269 9.61 -16.24 7.21
CA GLY A 269 10.38 -15.77 6.07
C GLY A 269 10.00 -14.36 5.64
N ARG A 270 8.70 -14.04 5.61
CA ARG A 270 8.21 -12.72 5.23
C ARG A 270 8.56 -11.64 6.27
N PHE A 271 8.52 -11.98 7.57
CA PHE A 271 8.93 -11.07 8.64
C PHE A 271 10.41 -10.71 8.51
N ARG A 272 11.28 -11.71 8.25
CA ARG A 272 12.71 -11.47 8.04
C ARG A 272 12.97 -10.66 6.78
N ALA A 273 12.31 -10.99 5.67
CA ALA A 273 12.47 -10.28 4.42
C ALA A 273 12.09 -8.79 4.58
N GLU A 274 10.94 -8.50 5.20
CA GLU A 274 10.51 -7.13 5.46
C GLU A 274 11.49 -6.36 6.35
N LEU A 275 12.02 -7.00 7.42
CA LEU A 275 13.00 -6.39 8.29
C LEU A 275 14.29 -6.05 7.54
N HIS A 276 14.81 -6.99 6.74
CA HIS A 276 16.02 -6.77 5.95
C HIS A 276 15.80 -5.69 4.88
N ASP A 277 14.65 -5.67 4.23
CA ASP A 277 14.29 -4.64 3.25
C ASP A 277 14.32 -3.25 3.90
N ARG A 278 13.71 -3.09 5.07
CA ARG A 278 13.73 -1.81 5.81
C ARG A 278 15.12 -1.39 6.25
N LEU A 279 15.94 -2.33 6.67
CA LEU A 279 17.30 -2.03 7.13
C LEU A 279 18.27 -1.77 5.97
N SER A 280 17.99 -2.23 4.77
CA SER A 280 18.84 -2.04 3.59
C SER A 280 18.36 -0.90 2.67
N ALA A 281 17.09 -0.52 2.71
CA ALA A 281 16.49 0.46 1.80
C ALA A 281 17.26 1.80 1.75
N TRP A 282 17.74 2.29 2.89
CA TRP A 282 18.48 3.54 2.98
C TRP A 282 19.89 3.49 2.36
N LEU A 283 20.41 2.30 2.06
CA LEU A 283 21.71 2.13 1.41
C LEU A 283 21.65 2.33 -0.10
N TYR A 284 20.48 2.10 -0.73
CA TYR A 284 20.33 2.21 -2.19
C TYR A 284 20.69 3.58 -2.75
N PRO A 285 20.29 4.73 -2.17
CA PRO A 285 20.69 6.03 -2.67
C PRO A 285 22.21 6.22 -2.71
N LEU A 286 22.91 5.76 -1.65
CA LEU A 286 24.36 5.83 -1.57
C LEU A 286 25.05 4.97 -2.64
N ALA A 287 24.62 3.70 -2.76
CA ALA A 287 25.18 2.77 -3.74
C ALA A 287 25.02 3.27 -5.16
N LEU A 288 23.83 3.76 -5.51
CA LEU A 288 23.54 4.28 -6.85
C LEU A 288 24.34 5.53 -7.20
N VAL A 289 24.58 6.43 -6.24
CA VAL A 289 25.44 7.60 -6.43
C VAL A 289 26.90 7.19 -6.69
N PHE A 290 27.42 6.20 -5.95
CA PHE A 290 28.76 5.67 -6.23
C PHE A 290 28.86 5.06 -7.63
N ILE A 291 27.86 4.28 -8.05
CA ILE A 291 27.81 3.68 -9.38
C ILE A 291 27.78 4.79 -10.47
N ALA A 292 26.90 5.78 -10.32
CA ALA A 292 26.82 6.90 -11.28
C ALA A 292 28.13 7.68 -11.37
N PHE A 293 28.76 7.95 -10.22
CA PHE A 293 30.02 8.68 -10.18
C PHE A 293 31.18 7.87 -10.73
N ALA A 294 31.24 6.57 -10.47
CA ALA A 294 32.27 5.67 -11.03
C ALA A 294 32.16 5.60 -12.58
N ALA A 295 30.94 5.65 -13.12
CA ALA A 295 30.71 5.59 -14.56
C ALA A 295 30.97 6.92 -15.28
N LEU A 296 30.66 8.06 -14.67
CA LEU A 296 30.60 9.37 -15.35
C LEU A 296 31.44 10.47 -14.67
N GLY A 297 32.09 10.20 -13.55
CA GLY A 297 32.84 11.17 -12.78
C GLY A 297 34.19 11.56 -13.39
N ASP A 298 34.66 10.85 -14.39
CA ASP A 298 35.89 11.17 -15.11
C ASP A 298 35.64 12.23 -16.19
N PRO A 299 36.50 13.24 -16.29
CA PRO A 299 36.39 14.28 -17.33
C PRO A 299 36.59 13.66 -18.71
N ARG A 300 35.62 13.85 -19.60
CA ARG A 300 35.67 13.36 -20.99
C ARG A 300 35.73 14.51 -21.98
N THR A 301 36.58 14.41 -22.98
CA THR A 301 36.58 15.35 -24.08
C THR A 301 35.38 15.09 -25.02
N THR A 302 34.89 16.14 -25.68
CA THR A 302 33.77 16.10 -26.62
C THR A 302 33.95 15.08 -27.76
N ARG A 303 35.21 14.72 -28.08
CA ARG A 303 35.55 13.68 -29.07
C ARG A 303 35.34 12.25 -28.53
N GLN A 304 35.51 12.04 -27.24
CA GLN A 304 35.34 10.73 -26.61
C GLN A 304 33.84 10.40 -26.27
N GLY A 305 32.98 11.40 -26.26
CA GLY A 305 31.56 11.24 -26.01
C GLY A 305 30.71 10.86 -27.24
N ARG A 306 31.34 10.76 -28.45
CA ARG A 306 30.67 10.40 -29.70
C ARG A 306 31.02 8.97 -30.20
N ALA A 307 31.85 8.26 -29.52
CA ALA A 307 32.18 6.86 -29.74
C ALA A 307 31.53 6.02 -28.64
#